data_9043c1278e823c69fdd6aa20d98de0b0
#
_entry.id   9043c1278e823c69fdd6aa20d98de0b0
#
_cell.length_a   1.000
_cell.length_b   1.000
_cell.length_c   1.000
_cell.angle_alpha   90.00
_cell.angle_beta   90.00
_cell.angle_gamma   90.00
#
_symmetry.space_group_name_H-M   'P 1'
#
loop_
_entity.id
_entity.type
_entity.pdbx_description
1 polymer ?
#
loop_
_entity_poly.entity_id
_entity_poly.type
_entity_poly.pdbx_seq_one_letter_code
_entity_poly.pdbx_strand_id
1 'polypeptide(L)'
;MSPGYSSPLREAQAAETRRRILEAAASAFGTSGYSGTSLAQIAKDAGVSVETVKQHGPKPTLLLAAFGHAFTGTDYEIPLHRQPELDGIRALADDEFLGGWLGFVADANSRVARLWPRVLDAALIDPDVGER
;
A
#
# COMPACT_ATOMS: atom_id res chain seq x y z
N MET A 1 -14.35 -13.28 -27.34
CA MET A 1 -14.15 -12.26 -26.29
C MET A 1 -12.97 -11.40 -26.69
N SER A 2 -13.15 -10.10 -26.72
CA SER A 2 -12.06 -9.22 -27.15
C SER A 2 -10.94 -9.22 -26.09
N PRO A 3 -9.65 -9.22 -26.50
CA PRO A 3 -8.54 -9.07 -25.58
C PRO A 3 -8.69 -7.75 -24.81
N GLY A 4 -8.49 -7.77 -23.52
CA GLY A 4 -8.61 -6.61 -22.68
C GLY A 4 -9.99 -6.38 -22.06
N TYR A 5 -10.99 -7.18 -22.41
CA TYR A 5 -12.27 -7.14 -21.69
C TYR A 5 -12.10 -7.84 -20.34
N SER A 6 -12.39 -7.11 -19.26
CA SER A 6 -12.56 -7.70 -17.95
C SER A 6 -13.93 -7.35 -17.39
N SER A 7 -14.58 -8.30 -16.72
CA SER A 7 -15.86 -8.03 -16.09
C SER A 7 -15.67 -7.16 -14.85
N PRO A 8 -16.65 -6.32 -14.48
CA PRO A 8 -16.59 -5.56 -13.22
C PRO A 8 -16.37 -6.45 -11.99
N LEU A 9 -16.92 -7.67 -12.00
CA LEU A 9 -16.71 -8.63 -10.92
C LEU A 9 -15.25 -9.08 -10.81
N ARG A 10 -14.59 -9.38 -11.95
CA ARG A 10 -13.17 -9.76 -11.96
C ARG A 10 -12.28 -8.62 -11.47
N GLU A 11 -12.57 -7.40 -11.89
CA GLU A 11 -11.85 -6.21 -11.44
C GLU A 11 -11.99 -6.00 -9.94
N ALA A 12 -13.21 -6.17 -9.39
CA ALA A 12 -13.45 -6.07 -7.96
C ALA A 12 -12.72 -7.17 -7.18
N GLN A 13 -12.70 -8.40 -7.70
CA GLN A 13 -11.98 -9.52 -7.07
C GLN A 13 -10.46 -9.29 -7.11
N ALA A 14 -9.93 -8.79 -8.21
CA ALA A 14 -8.51 -8.47 -8.33
C ALA A 14 -8.09 -7.36 -7.36
N ALA A 15 -8.90 -6.31 -7.24
CA ALA A 15 -8.67 -5.22 -6.30
C ALA A 15 -8.72 -5.72 -4.84
N GLU A 16 -9.67 -6.58 -4.51
CA GLU A 16 -9.78 -7.16 -3.17
C GLU A 16 -8.59 -8.06 -2.85
N THR A 17 -8.15 -8.88 -3.80
CA THR A 17 -6.95 -9.71 -3.64
C THR A 17 -5.72 -8.85 -3.39
N ARG A 18 -5.51 -7.78 -4.17
CA ARG A 18 -4.40 -6.85 -3.99
C ARG A 18 -4.46 -6.18 -2.62
N ARG A 19 -5.63 -5.71 -2.20
CA ARG A 19 -5.83 -5.11 -0.88
C ARG A 19 -5.39 -6.05 0.23
N ARG A 20 -5.81 -7.32 0.17
CA ARG A 20 -5.45 -8.33 1.16
C ARG A 20 -3.95 -8.60 1.19
N ILE A 21 -3.30 -8.65 0.03
CA ILE A 21 -1.85 -8.84 -0.08
C ILE A 21 -1.12 -7.65 0.54
N LEU A 22 -1.52 -6.42 0.22
CA LEU A 22 -0.87 -5.22 0.74
C LEU A 22 -1.07 -5.06 2.26
N GLU A 23 -2.24 -5.39 2.78
CA GLU A 23 -2.49 -5.38 4.22
C GLU A 23 -1.67 -6.45 4.95
N ALA A 24 -1.58 -7.66 4.39
CA ALA A 24 -0.75 -8.73 4.94
C ALA A 24 0.74 -8.35 4.90
N ALA A 25 1.20 -7.74 3.80
CA ALA A 25 2.56 -7.26 3.66
C ALA A 25 2.89 -6.17 4.68
N ALA A 26 2.01 -5.18 4.84
CA ALA A 26 2.19 -4.11 5.83
C ALA A 26 2.31 -4.65 7.25
N SER A 27 1.44 -5.59 7.62
CA SER A 27 1.47 -6.23 8.93
C SER A 27 2.76 -7.04 9.13
N ALA A 28 3.14 -7.85 8.16
CA ALA A 28 4.34 -8.70 8.25
C ALA A 28 5.62 -7.85 8.32
N PHE A 29 5.77 -6.86 7.45
CA PHE A 29 6.93 -5.97 7.48
C PHE A 29 7.01 -5.16 8.77
N GLY A 30 5.87 -4.66 9.25
CA GLY A 30 5.82 -3.89 10.50
C GLY A 30 6.18 -4.71 11.74
N THR A 31 5.82 -6.00 11.75
CA THR A 31 6.06 -6.90 12.89
C THR A 31 7.44 -7.56 12.82
N SER A 32 7.81 -8.09 11.65
CA SER A 32 9.00 -8.96 11.49
C SER A 32 10.17 -8.27 10.80
N GLY A 33 9.99 -7.06 10.29
CA GLY A 33 10.99 -6.34 9.53
C GLY A 33 11.08 -6.80 8.08
N TYR A 34 11.89 -6.08 7.28
CA TYR A 34 12.05 -6.39 5.86
C TYR A 34 12.70 -7.75 5.64
N SER A 35 13.88 -7.98 6.25
CA SER A 35 14.61 -9.25 6.13
C SER A 35 13.88 -10.42 6.76
N GLY A 36 13.09 -10.18 7.81
CA GLY A 36 12.34 -11.20 8.53
C GLY A 36 11.00 -11.59 7.87
N THR A 37 10.64 -10.97 6.76
CA THR A 37 9.38 -11.23 6.04
C THR A 37 9.67 -11.95 4.75
N SER A 38 8.93 -13.03 4.46
CA SER A 38 9.01 -13.77 3.21
C SER A 38 7.73 -13.61 2.40
N LEU A 39 7.82 -13.80 1.07
CA LEU A 39 6.63 -13.83 0.21
C LEU A 39 5.69 -14.97 0.60
N ALA A 40 6.22 -16.10 1.06
CA ALA A 40 5.42 -17.22 1.55
C ALA A 40 4.59 -16.84 2.76
N GLN A 41 5.14 -16.07 3.70
CA GLN A 41 4.41 -15.60 4.87
C GLN A 41 3.29 -14.63 4.46
N ILE A 42 3.59 -13.71 3.56
CA ILE A 42 2.58 -12.76 3.04
C ILE A 42 1.44 -13.52 2.36
N ALA A 43 1.76 -14.52 1.53
CA ALA A 43 0.78 -15.36 0.85
C ALA A 43 -0.12 -16.08 1.84
N LYS A 44 0.45 -16.69 2.87
CA LYS A 44 -0.29 -17.38 3.92
C LYS A 44 -1.25 -16.43 4.63
N ASP A 45 -0.77 -15.27 5.05
CA ASP A 45 -1.57 -14.30 5.79
C ASP A 45 -2.68 -13.69 4.92
N ALA A 46 -2.42 -13.50 3.63
CA ALA A 46 -3.41 -12.99 2.68
C ALA A 46 -4.40 -14.07 2.20
N GLY A 47 -4.11 -15.34 2.44
CA GLY A 47 -4.95 -16.45 1.98
C GLY A 47 -4.86 -16.69 0.48
N VAL A 48 -3.68 -16.48 -0.13
CA VAL A 48 -3.42 -16.67 -1.55
C VAL A 48 -2.16 -17.49 -1.76
N SER A 49 -1.89 -17.90 -3.02
CA SER A 49 -0.64 -18.60 -3.36
C SER A 49 0.54 -17.63 -3.41
N VAL A 50 1.76 -18.16 -3.26
CA VAL A 50 2.99 -17.39 -3.44
C VAL A 50 3.07 -16.82 -4.87
N GLU A 51 2.63 -17.57 -5.87
CA GLU A 51 2.60 -17.12 -7.26
C GLU A 51 1.72 -15.86 -7.42
N THR A 52 0.57 -15.82 -6.74
CA THR A 52 -0.30 -14.65 -6.74
C THR A 52 0.40 -13.45 -6.11
N VAL A 53 1.12 -13.63 -5.01
CA VAL A 53 1.91 -12.55 -4.40
C VAL A 53 2.98 -12.04 -5.36
N LYS A 54 3.70 -12.93 -6.03
CA LYS A 54 4.74 -12.56 -7.01
C LYS A 54 4.21 -11.71 -8.16
N GLN A 55 2.96 -11.90 -8.56
CA GLN A 55 2.32 -11.09 -9.60
C GLN A 55 2.20 -9.62 -9.23
N HIS A 56 2.23 -9.30 -7.94
CA HIS A 56 2.16 -7.93 -7.43
C HIS A 56 3.53 -7.29 -7.23
N GLY A 57 4.57 -7.99 -7.59
CA GLY A 57 5.93 -7.49 -7.60
C GLY A 57 6.88 -8.21 -6.65
N PRO A 58 8.19 -7.94 -6.76
CA PRO A 58 9.18 -8.45 -5.83
C PRO A 58 9.03 -7.78 -4.46
N LYS A 59 9.74 -8.32 -3.48
CA LYS A 59 9.67 -7.88 -2.08
C LYS A 59 9.87 -6.35 -1.89
N PRO A 60 10.84 -5.68 -2.56
CA PRO A 60 10.97 -4.23 -2.44
C PRO A 60 9.72 -3.46 -2.93
N THR A 61 9.18 -3.90 -4.05
CA THR A 61 7.95 -3.32 -4.62
C THR A 61 6.76 -3.49 -3.68
N LEU A 62 6.64 -4.68 -3.07
CA LEU A 62 5.56 -4.96 -2.10
C LEU A 62 5.69 -4.09 -0.85
N LEU A 63 6.89 -3.86 -0.35
CA LEU A 63 7.11 -3.00 0.80
C LEU A 63 6.62 -1.58 0.52
N LEU A 64 7.01 -1.00 -0.61
CA LEU A 64 6.64 0.36 -0.97
C LEU A 64 5.15 0.48 -1.27
N ALA A 65 4.56 -0.50 -1.95
CA ALA A 65 3.13 -0.54 -2.20
C ALA A 65 2.32 -0.68 -0.91
N ALA A 66 2.77 -1.53 0.01
CA ALA A 66 2.15 -1.70 1.33
C ALA A 66 2.24 -0.42 2.17
N PHE A 67 3.37 0.27 2.12
CA PHE A 67 3.55 1.56 2.77
C PHE A 67 2.57 2.59 2.20
N GLY A 68 2.51 2.73 0.87
CA GLY A 68 1.60 3.66 0.21
C GLY A 68 0.14 3.36 0.52
N HIS A 69 -0.25 2.08 0.51
CA HIS A 69 -1.59 1.65 0.88
C HIS A 69 -1.92 2.00 2.34
N ALA A 70 -1.01 1.75 3.27
CA ALA A 70 -1.20 2.09 4.68
C ALA A 70 -1.27 3.60 4.89
N PHE A 71 -0.46 4.36 4.15
CA PHE A 71 -0.43 5.83 4.25
C PHE A 71 -1.73 6.47 3.77
N THR A 72 -2.21 6.05 2.61
CA THR A 72 -3.38 6.67 1.96
C THR A 72 -4.70 5.96 2.28
N GLY A 73 -4.64 4.71 2.72
CA GLY A 73 -5.82 3.85 2.86
C GLY A 73 -6.31 3.26 1.54
N THR A 74 -5.63 3.56 0.43
CA THR A 74 -5.99 3.07 -0.90
C THR A 74 -4.78 2.56 -1.67
N ASP A 75 -4.98 2.10 -2.91
CA ASP A 75 -3.90 1.62 -3.75
C ASP A 75 -2.90 2.75 -4.06
N TYR A 76 -1.65 2.50 -3.77
CA TYR A 76 -0.55 3.44 -3.99
C TYR A 76 -0.38 3.84 -5.47
N GLU A 77 -0.81 3.00 -6.40
CA GLU A 77 -0.74 3.30 -7.83
C GLU A 77 -1.67 4.44 -8.26
N ILE A 78 -2.67 4.76 -7.43
CA ILE A 78 -3.53 5.91 -7.69
C ILE A 78 -2.78 7.18 -7.27
N PRO A 79 -2.50 8.10 -8.19
CA PRO A 79 -1.84 9.36 -7.84
C PRO A 79 -2.57 10.09 -6.72
N LEU A 80 -1.82 10.68 -5.79
CA LEU A 80 -2.37 11.32 -4.60
C LEU A 80 -3.48 12.33 -4.93
N HIS A 81 -3.28 13.11 -6.01
CA HIS A 81 -4.26 14.12 -6.43
C HIS A 81 -5.57 13.54 -6.97
N ARG A 82 -5.62 12.22 -7.22
CA ARG A 82 -6.84 11.53 -7.70
C ARG A 82 -7.47 10.64 -6.63
N GLN A 83 -6.93 10.66 -5.43
CA GLN A 83 -7.46 9.79 -4.38
C GLN A 83 -8.78 10.36 -3.84
N PRO A 84 -9.84 9.52 -3.77
CA PRO A 84 -11.16 9.96 -3.32
C PRO A 84 -11.17 10.54 -1.91
N GLU A 85 -10.27 10.08 -1.05
CA GLU A 85 -10.14 10.52 0.34
C GLU A 85 -9.80 12.01 0.45
N LEU A 86 -9.22 12.58 -0.62
CA LEU A 86 -8.89 14.00 -0.65
C LEU A 86 -10.03 14.87 -1.18
N ASP A 87 -11.06 14.28 -1.78
CA ASP A 87 -12.14 15.05 -2.39
C ASP A 87 -12.90 15.89 -1.35
N GLY A 88 -13.17 15.32 -0.17
CA GLY A 88 -13.79 16.04 0.92
C GLY A 88 -12.95 17.22 1.42
N ILE A 89 -11.62 17.05 1.46
CA ILE A 89 -10.68 18.10 1.89
C ILE A 89 -10.62 19.21 0.85
N ARG A 90 -10.59 18.86 -0.44
CA ARG A 90 -10.59 19.85 -1.53
C ARG A 90 -11.86 20.70 -1.60
N ALA A 91 -12.96 20.15 -1.14
CA ALA A 91 -14.24 20.85 -1.10
C ALA A 91 -14.38 21.80 0.09
N LEU A 92 -13.44 21.78 1.06
CA LEU A 92 -13.46 22.67 2.20
C LEU A 92 -13.14 24.12 1.83
N ALA A 93 -13.70 25.07 2.55
CA ALA A 93 -13.34 26.47 2.43
C ALA A 93 -11.87 26.69 2.85
N ASP A 94 -11.26 27.76 2.35
CA ASP A 94 -9.82 28.03 2.55
C ASP A 94 -9.40 28.02 4.02
N ASP A 95 -10.25 28.54 4.90
CA ASP A 95 -9.99 28.58 6.35
C ASP A 95 -10.06 27.20 7.02
N GLU A 96 -10.82 26.26 6.44
CA GLU A 96 -10.96 24.88 6.93
C GLU A 96 -10.00 23.91 6.25
N PHE A 97 -9.51 24.26 5.05
CA PHE A 97 -8.67 23.40 4.23
C PHE A 97 -7.40 22.98 4.97
N LEU A 98 -6.70 23.93 5.58
CA LEU A 98 -5.45 23.63 6.27
C LEU A 98 -5.66 22.64 7.42
N GLY A 99 -6.71 22.84 8.22
CA GLY A 99 -7.06 21.91 9.29
C GLY A 99 -7.38 20.51 8.76
N GLY A 100 -8.17 20.43 7.71
CA GLY A 100 -8.49 19.14 7.03
C GLY A 100 -7.25 18.45 6.49
N TRP A 101 -6.37 19.18 5.84
CA TRP A 101 -5.12 18.65 5.28
C TRP A 101 -4.17 18.16 6.39
N LEU A 102 -3.97 18.95 7.45
CA LEU A 102 -3.13 18.55 8.58
C LEU A 102 -3.69 17.30 9.29
N GLY A 103 -5.02 17.22 9.45
CA GLY A 103 -5.67 16.03 9.98
C GLY A 103 -5.41 14.80 9.13
N PHE A 104 -5.56 14.91 7.81
CA PHE A 104 -5.27 13.83 6.87
C PHE A 104 -3.81 13.35 6.98
N VAL A 105 -2.85 14.29 7.00
CA VAL A 105 -1.44 13.95 7.12
C VAL A 105 -1.12 13.28 8.46
N ALA A 106 -1.69 13.77 9.55
CA ALA A 106 -1.50 13.18 10.88
C ALA A 106 -2.03 11.74 10.93
N ASP A 107 -3.22 11.51 10.41
CA ASP A 107 -3.81 10.18 10.37
C ASP A 107 -3.00 9.23 9.47
N ALA A 108 -2.57 9.71 8.30
CA ALA A 108 -1.73 8.95 7.39
C ALA A 108 -0.41 8.55 8.04
N ASN A 109 0.27 9.47 8.71
CA ASN A 109 1.51 9.19 9.44
C ASN A 109 1.29 8.16 10.55
N SER A 110 0.18 8.24 11.28
CA SER A 110 -0.16 7.27 12.31
C SER A 110 -0.28 5.84 11.75
N ARG A 111 -0.89 5.72 10.57
CA ARG A 111 -1.05 4.42 9.91
C ARG A 111 0.27 3.78 9.50
N VAL A 112 1.28 4.58 9.16
CA VAL A 112 2.58 4.07 8.68
C VAL A 112 3.68 4.12 9.75
N ALA A 113 3.36 4.50 10.97
CA ALA A 113 4.36 4.67 12.04
C ALA A 113 5.23 3.42 12.25
N ARG A 114 4.65 2.22 12.13
CA ARG A 114 5.39 0.95 12.26
C ARG A 114 6.20 0.60 11.02
N LEU A 115 5.79 1.08 9.86
CA LEU A 115 6.45 0.78 8.59
C LEU A 115 7.62 1.73 8.30
N TRP A 116 7.57 2.95 8.78
CA TRP A 116 8.61 3.95 8.52
C TRP A 116 10.03 3.45 8.83
N PRO A 117 10.29 2.95 10.05
CA PRO A 117 11.62 2.42 10.35
C PRO A 117 12.00 1.24 9.44
N ARG A 118 11.01 0.43 9.04
CA ARG A 118 11.25 -0.74 8.17
C ARG A 118 11.62 -0.33 6.76
N VAL A 119 11.04 0.73 6.23
CA VAL A 119 11.41 1.28 4.92
C VAL A 119 12.84 1.84 4.97
N LEU A 120 13.18 2.58 6.02
CA LEU A 120 14.52 3.14 6.19
C LEU A 120 15.56 2.04 6.34
N ASP A 121 15.31 1.03 7.14
CA ASP A 121 16.21 -0.13 7.30
C ASP A 121 16.38 -0.89 5.99
N ALA A 122 15.28 -1.13 5.28
CA ALA A 122 15.31 -1.82 3.99
C ALA A 122 16.11 -1.03 2.94
N ALA A 123 16.01 0.28 2.91
CA ALA A 123 16.76 1.12 1.99
C ALA A 123 18.28 1.01 2.16
N LEU A 124 18.74 0.71 3.38
CA LEU A 124 20.15 0.48 3.66
C LEU A 124 20.66 -0.89 3.18
N ILE A 125 19.75 -1.86 3.05
CA ILE A 125 20.08 -3.25 2.71
C ILE A 125 19.82 -3.51 1.22
N ASP A 126 18.76 -2.94 0.67
CA ASP A 126 18.28 -3.22 -0.68
C ASP A 126 18.27 -1.93 -1.51
N PRO A 127 19.14 -1.82 -2.54
CA PRO A 127 19.19 -0.63 -3.41
C PRO A 127 17.86 -0.33 -4.09
N ASP A 128 17.06 -1.35 -4.42
CA ASP A 128 15.76 -1.16 -5.07
C ASP A 128 14.77 -0.40 -4.20
N VAL A 129 14.89 -0.48 -2.88
CA VAL A 129 14.10 0.32 -1.95
C VAL A 129 14.65 1.74 -1.85
N GLY A 130 15.98 1.88 -1.76
CA GLY A 130 16.63 3.16 -1.55
C GLY A 130 16.53 4.12 -2.74
N GLU A 131 16.35 3.61 -3.96
CA GLU A 131 16.25 4.42 -5.19
C GLU A 131 14.82 4.87 -5.53
N ARG A 132 13.82 4.43 -4.79
CA ARG A 132 12.40 4.75 -5.00
C ARG A 132 11.93 5.73 -3.93
#